data_5674f2230ebf4266902195e4fc0a0284
#
_entry.id   5674f2230ebf4266902195e4fc0a0284
#
_cell.length_a   1.000
_cell.length_b   1.000
_cell.length_c   1.000
_cell.angle_alpha   90.00
_cell.angle_beta   90.00
_cell.angle_gamma   90.00
#
_symmetry.space_group_name_H-M   'P 1'
#
loop_
_entity.id
_entity.type
_entity.pdbx_description
1 polymer ?
#
loop_
_entity_poly.entity_id
_entity_poly.type
_entity_poly.pdbx_seq_one_letter_code
_entity_poly.pdbx_strand_id
1 'polypeptide(L)'
;MTFRRLNRSSLPIAAVALVLLALPAFAAEALDTLPDPDGKPADMTRPVQVYILMGQSNMLGFGKIKGGDGSLEHAVREKGLYPYLVDDAGTWTERMDVRNVRVMGSGDGAMRLFNNEWMTITGGRIGPEIGIGHYLGQATDAPVMILKSCIGNRALGWDLLPPGSEGFEFTDDKGVTWVHP
;
A
#
# COMPACT_ATOMS: atom_id res chain seq x y z
N MET A 1 58.80 -13.76 -10.73
CA MET A 1 57.61 -13.11 -10.14
C MET A 1 56.54 -14.17 -9.90
N THR A 2 56.40 -14.59 -8.65
CA THR A 2 55.56 -15.74 -8.30
C THR A 2 54.24 -15.24 -7.69
N PHE A 3 53.15 -15.45 -8.39
CA PHE A 3 51.80 -15.07 -7.92
C PHE A 3 51.32 -16.12 -6.89
N ARG A 4 51.16 -15.71 -5.64
CA ARG A 4 50.49 -16.48 -4.58
C ARG A 4 48.97 -16.47 -4.81
N ARG A 5 48.38 -17.64 -5.03
CA ARG A 5 46.93 -17.82 -5.04
C ARG A 5 46.40 -17.68 -3.61
N LEU A 6 45.49 -16.74 -3.40
CA LEU A 6 44.72 -16.66 -2.17
C LEU A 6 43.64 -17.75 -2.19
N ASN A 7 43.69 -18.58 -1.16
CA ASN A 7 42.76 -19.67 -0.88
C ASN A 7 41.42 -19.05 -0.45
N ARG A 8 40.40 -19.18 -1.28
CA ARG A 8 39.01 -18.82 -0.91
C ARG A 8 38.46 -19.96 -0.07
N SER A 9 38.34 -19.73 1.24
CA SER A 9 37.58 -20.59 2.14
C SER A 9 36.10 -20.53 1.75
N SER A 10 35.59 -21.65 1.25
CA SER A 10 34.17 -21.87 1.01
C SER A 10 33.42 -21.96 2.34
N LEU A 11 32.68 -20.95 2.73
CA LEU A 11 31.69 -21.04 3.78
C LEU A 11 30.52 -21.93 3.31
N PRO A 12 29.99 -22.82 4.12
CA PRO A 12 28.97 -23.76 3.68
C PRO A 12 27.64 -23.04 3.46
N ILE A 13 27.13 -23.15 2.22
CA ILE A 13 25.81 -22.65 1.76
C ILE A 13 24.62 -23.28 2.51
N ALA A 14 24.87 -24.26 3.37
CA ALA A 14 23.83 -24.99 4.11
C ALA A 14 23.13 -24.16 5.22
N ALA A 15 23.73 -23.08 5.72
CA ALA A 15 23.14 -22.28 6.81
C ALA A 15 22.13 -21.22 6.33
N VAL A 16 22.13 -20.88 5.06
CA VAL A 16 21.22 -19.85 4.49
C VAL A 16 19.89 -20.46 4.06
N ALA A 17 19.85 -21.76 3.75
CA ALA A 17 18.62 -22.43 3.30
C ALA A 17 17.57 -22.65 4.40
N LEU A 18 17.98 -22.68 5.68
CA LEU A 18 17.07 -23.02 6.79
C LEU A 18 16.26 -21.82 7.31
N VAL A 19 16.66 -20.59 7.00
CA VAL A 19 15.93 -19.36 7.42
C VAL A 19 14.80 -18.99 6.45
N LEU A 20 14.86 -19.46 5.21
CA LEU A 20 13.85 -19.16 4.18
C LEU A 20 12.62 -20.07 4.20
N LEU A 21 12.64 -21.17 4.95
CA LEU A 21 11.53 -22.14 5.03
C LEU A 21 10.53 -21.88 6.17
N ALA A 22 10.76 -20.91 7.04
CA ALA A 22 9.87 -20.64 8.18
C ALA A 22 8.90 -19.46 7.97
N LEU A 23 8.92 -18.78 6.82
CA LEU A 23 8.11 -17.58 6.57
C LEU A 23 6.81 -17.76 5.78
N PRO A 24 6.44 -18.90 5.16
CA PRO A 24 5.21 -18.95 4.37
C PRO A 24 3.95 -19.40 5.11
N ALA A 25 4.01 -19.87 6.36
CA ALA A 25 2.82 -20.47 6.98
C ALA A 25 1.74 -19.45 7.42
N PHE A 26 2.11 -18.20 7.70
CA PHE A 26 1.14 -17.18 8.14
C PHE A 26 0.41 -16.44 7.02
N ALA A 27 0.92 -16.48 5.80
CA ALA A 27 0.31 -15.77 4.67
C ALA A 27 -0.73 -16.59 3.91
N ALA A 28 -0.73 -17.92 4.05
CA ALA A 28 -1.58 -18.80 3.26
C ALA A 28 -3.01 -18.92 3.83
N GLU A 29 -3.19 -18.87 5.14
CA GLU A 29 -4.53 -19.00 5.74
C GLU A 29 -5.39 -17.73 5.62
N ALA A 30 -4.76 -16.55 5.47
CA ALA A 30 -5.48 -15.29 5.35
C ALA A 30 -6.09 -15.03 3.96
N LEU A 31 -5.74 -15.84 2.96
CA LEU A 31 -6.20 -15.65 1.57
C LEU A 31 -7.45 -16.45 1.20
N ASP A 32 -7.84 -17.44 2.01
CA ASP A 32 -8.96 -18.33 1.71
C ASP A 32 -10.32 -17.82 2.21
N THR A 33 -10.36 -16.80 3.05
CA THR A 33 -11.60 -16.21 3.53
C THR A 33 -11.68 -14.72 3.17
N LEU A 34 -12.84 -14.31 2.68
CA LEU A 34 -13.13 -12.90 2.48
C LEU A 34 -13.16 -12.19 3.84
N PRO A 35 -12.74 -10.91 3.91
CA PRO A 35 -12.87 -10.12 5.13
C PRO A 35 -14.32 -10.04 5.62
N ASP A 36 -14.50 -10.01 6.94
CA ASP A 36 -15.80 -9.68 7.52
C ASP A 36 -16.16 -8.23 7.17
N PRO A 37 -17.41 -7.95 6.78
CA PRO A 37 -17.83 -6.62 6.39
C PRO A 37 -17.54 -5.55 7.45
N ASP A 38 -17.98 -5.78 8.68
CA ASP A 38 -17.93 -4.79 9.76
C ASP A 38 -16.60 -4.76 10.50
N GLY A 39 -15.74 -5.76 10.29
CA GLY A 39 -14.53 -5.95 11.08
C GLY A 39 -14.84 -6.16 12.57
N LYS A 40 -13.78 -6.46 13.33
CA LYS A 40 -13.86 -6.50 14.79
C LYS A 40 -13.23 -5.23 15.35
N PRO A 41 -13.70 -4.70 16.49
CA PRO A 41 -12.92 -3.71 17.22
C PRO A 41 -11.51 -4.24 17.48
N ALA A 42 -10.50 -3.44 17.16
CA ALA A 42 -9.12 -3.84 17.38
C ALA A 42 -8.80 -3.94 18.88
N ASP A 43 -7.87 -4.82 19.23
CA ASP A 43 -7.28 -4.86 20.56
C ASP A 43 -6.34 -3.65 20.75
N MET A 44 -6.86 -2.57 21.28
CA MET A 44 -6.15 -1.31 21.51
C MET A 44 -5.01 -1.42 22.54
N THR A 45 -4.84 -2.57 23.20
CA THR A 45 -3.70 -2.82 24.08
C THR A 45 -2.45 -3.24 23.32
N ARG A 46 -2.60 -3.62 22.04
CA ARG A 46 -1.51 -3.99 21.16
C ARG A 46 -0.91 -2.78 20.43
N PRO A 47 0.36 -2.83 20.07
CA PRO A 47 0.96 -1.80 19.20
C PRO A 47 0.23 -1.67 17.87
N VAL A 48 0.02 -0.43 17.44
CA VAL A 48 -0.56 -0.12 16.12
C VAL A 48 0.36 -0.67 15.02
N GLN A 49 -0.22 -1.42 14.10
CA GLN A 49 0.47 -1.90 12.89
C GLN A 49 0.35 -0.83 11.81
N VAL A 50 1.45 -0.18 11.47
CA VAL A 50 1.47 0.90 10.47
C VAL A 50 1.96 0.37 9.13
N TYR A 51 1.13 0.50 8.10
CA TYR A 51 1.46 0.17 6.72
C TYR A 51 1.51 1.43 5.89
N ILE A 52 2.70 1.74 5.36
CA ILE A 52 2.92 2.94 4.56
C ILE A 52 2.70 2.62 3.09
N LEU A 53 1.68 3.23 2.49
CA LEU A 53 1.41 3.12 1.06
C LEU A 53 2.02 4.31 0.33
N MET A 54 3.02 4.04 -0.50
CA MET A 54 3.73 5.03 -1.29
C MET A 54 3.42 4.84 -2.78
N GLY A 55 3.45 5.92 -3.52
CA GLY A 55 3.23 5.87 -4.97
C GLY A 55 2.68 7.18 -5.53
N GLN A 56 2.18 7.09 -6.74
CA GLN A 56 1.63 8.24 -7.45
C GLN A 56 0.13 8.03 -7.78
N SER A 57 -0.32 8.37 -8.98
CA SER A 57 -1.72 8.45 -9.40
C SER A 57 -2.59 7.26 -8.99
N ASN A 58 -2.18 6.03 -9.30
CA ASN A 58 -2.97 4.85 -8.98
C ASN A 58 -3.08 4.61 -7.47
N MET A 59 -2.00 4.89 -6.74
CA MET A 59 -2.01 4.79 -5.28
C MET A 59 -2.81 5.94 -4.65
N LEU A 60 -2.81 7.14 -5.23
CA LEU A 60 -3.71 8.23 -4.80
C LEU A 60 -5.18 7.82 -4.88
N GLY A 61 -5.54 7.04 -5.91
CA GLY A 61 -6.88 6.55 -6.13
C GLY A 61 -7.63 7.32 -7.21
N PHE A 62 -7.85 6.64 -8.33
CA PHE A 62 -8.65 7.13 -9.44
C PHE A 62 -9.84 6.21 -9.77
N GLY A 63 -10.05 5.16 -8.95
CA GLY A 63 -11.21 4.31 -9.05
C GLY A 63 -12.49 5.11 -8.78
N LYS A 64 -13.47 5.01 -9.69
CA LYS A 64 -14.78 5.64 -9.52
C LYS A 64 -15.60 4.86 -8.49
N ILE A 65 -16.16 5.53 -7.51
CA ILE A 65 -17.07 4.91 -6.56
C ILE A 65 -18.45 4.75 -7.18
N LYS A 66 -19.03 5.83 -7.70
CA LYS A 66 -20.39 5.87 -8.25
C LYS A 66 -20.40 5.85 -9.77
N GLY A 67 -21.47 5.30 -10.33
CA GLY A 67 -21.73 5.30 -11.78
C GLY A 67 -22.10 3.91 -12.29
N GLY A 68 -22.09 3.77 -13.63
CA GLY A 68 -22.36 2.50 -14.31
C GLY A 68 -21.13 1.57 -14.35
N ASP A 69 -20.99 0.88 -15.46
CA ASP A 69 -19.89 -0.07 -15.66
C ASP A 69 -18.51 0.56 -15.39
N GLY A 70 -17.67 -0.20 -14.73
CA GLY A 70 -16.33 0.27 -14.29
C GLY A 70 -16.33 1.09 -12.99
N SER A 71 -17.47 1.27 -12.31
CA SER A 71 -17.49 1.83 -10.94
C SER A 71 -17.49 0.75 -9.87
N LEU A 72 -17.05 1.10 -8.66
CA LEU A 72 -17.11 0.21 -7.51
C LEU A 72 -18.56 -0.18 -7.17
N GLU A 73 -19.46 0.79 -7.20
CA GLU A 73 -20.87 0.57 -6.91
C GLU A 73 -21.48 -0.48 -7.85
N HIS A 74 -21.20 -0.40 -9.14
CA HIS A 74 -21.62 -1.40 -10.11
C HIS A 74 -20.97 -2.76 -9.84
N ALA A 75 -19.67 -2.80 -9.52
CA ALA A 75 -18.97 -4.03 -9.20
C ALA A 75 -19.55 -4.74 -7.97
N VAL A 76 -19.90 -4.00 -6.93
CA VAL A 76 -20.42 -4.54 -5.67
C VAL A 76 -21.91 -4.92 -5.82
N ARG A 77 -22.74 -3.98 -6.29
CA ARG A 77 -24.20 -4.13 -6.25
C ARG A 77 -24.77 -4.95 -7.41
N GLU A 78 -24.18 -4.83 -8.60
CA GLU A 78 -24.69 -5.50 -9.79
C GLU A 78 -23.95 -6.81 -10.10
N LYS A 79 -22.62 -6.83 -9.84
CA LYS A 79 -21.80 -8.03 -10.12
C LYS A 79 -21.55 -8.89 -8.88
N GLY A 80 -21.95 -8.45 -7.69
CA GLY A 80 -21.73 -9.18 -6.44
C GLY A 80 -20.25 -9.36 -6.05
N LEU A 81 -19.36 -8.52 -6.59
CA LEU A 81 -17.94 -8.54 -6.26
C LEU A 81 -17.70 -7.79 -4.95
N TYR A 82 -16.65 -8.19 -4.21
CA TYR A 82 -16.24 -7.55 -2.95
C TYR A 82 -17.36 -7.40 -1.91
N PRO A 83 -18.07 -8.50 -1.56
CA PRO A 83 -19.25 -8.44 -0.68
C PRO A 83 -18.95 -7.83 0.70
N TYR A 84 -17.71 -7.90 1.15
CA TYR A 84 -17.25 -7.31 2.41
C TYR A 84 -17.26 -5.77 2.45
N LEU A 85 -17.54 -5.11 1.34
CA LEU A 85 -17.60 -3.65 1.28
C LEU A 85 -18.97 -3.08 1.63
N VAL A 86 -19.98 -3.91 1.77
CA VAL A 86 -21.35 -3.52 2.12
C VAL A 86 -21.88 -4.40 3.25
N ASP A 87 -22.69 -3.82 4.11
CA ASP A 87 -23.47 -4.53 5.13
C ASP A 87 -24.75 -5.14 4.54
N ASP A 88 -25.53 -5.83 5.37
CA ASP A 88 -26.80 -6.44 4.98
C ASP A 88 -27.85 -5.42 4.51
N ALA A 89 -27.72 -4.16 4.89
CA ALA A 89 -28.57 -3.07 4.43
C ALA A 89 -28.08 -2.45 3.11
N GLY A 90 -26.94 -2.93 2.57
CA GLY A 90 -26.30 -2.39 1.37
C GLY A 90 -25.60 -1.04 1.58
N THR A 91 -25.31 -0.68 2.82
CA THR A 91 -24.50 0.49 3.16
C THR A 91 -23.02 0.15 3.12
N TRP A 92 -22.16 1.10 2.73
CA TRP A 92 -20.71 0.89 2.80
C TRP A 92 -20.30 0.63 4.24
N THR A 93 -19.55 -0.45 4.45
CA THR A 93 -19.06 -0.83 5.78
C THR A 93 -18.04 0.17 6.31
N GLU A 94 -17.95 0.28 7.65
CA GLU A 94 -16.93 1.05 8.33
C GLU A 94 -16.13 0.12 9.26
N ARG A 95 -14.82 0.04 9.05
CA ARG A 95 -13.93 -0.78 9.84
C ARG A 95 -13.32 0.01 10.99
N MET A 96 -13.75 -0.27 12.20
CA MET A 96 -13.26 0.37 13.43
C MET A 96 -11.92 -0.21 13.93
N ASP A 97 -11.35 -1.16 13.20
CA ASP A 97 -10.04 -1.77 13.44
C ASP A 97 -8.94 -1.20 12.51
N VAL A 98 -9.33 -0.48 11.46
CA VAL A 98 -8.40 0.07 10.47
C VAL A 98 -8.56 1.57 10.34
N ARG A 99 -7.50 2.31 10.64
CA ARG A 99 -7.43 3.76 10.45
C ARG A 99 -6.87 4.10 9.08
N ASN A 100 -7.61 4.86 8.28
CA ASN A 100 -7.19 5.35 6.99
C ASN A 100 -6.68 6.79 7.13
N VAL A 101 -5.37 6.96 6.95
CA VAL A 101 -4.69 8.26 7.07
C VAL A 101 -4.05 8.59 5.73
N ARG A 102 -4.35 9.75 5.18
CA ARG A 102 -3.73 10.23 3.96
C ARG A 102 -3.01 11.54 4.20
N VAL A 103 -1.73 11.53 3.87
CA VAL A 103 -0.87 12.72 3.87
C VAL A 103 -0.31 12.96 2.48
N MET A 104 -0.04 14.20 2.16
CA MET A 104 0.60 14.57 0.89
C MET A 104 1.39 15.86 1.07
N GLY A 105 2.59 15.91 0.50
CA GLY A 105 3.37 17.14 0.41
C GLY A 105 2.68 18.18 -0.48
N SER A 106 2.94 19.41 -0.22
CA SER A 106 2.49 20.55 -1.02
C SER A 106 3.68 21.26 -1.68
N GLY A 107 3.42 22.15 -2.61
CA GLY A 107 4.45 22.91 -3.33
C GLY A 107 5.30 23.82 -2.43
N ASP A 108 4.85 24.09 -1.21
CA ASP A 108 5.58 24.82 -0.18
C ASP A 108 6.46 23.91 0.72
N GLY A 109 6.52 22.61 0.39
CA GLY A 109 7.26 21.59 1.16
C GLY A 109 6.57 21.11 2.43
N ALA A 110 5.42 21.69 2.77
CA ALA A 110 4.69 21.27 3.96
C ALA A 110 3.94 19.96 3.73
N MET A 111 3.91 19.10 4.75
CA MET A 111 3.04 17.91 4.77
C MET A 111 1.64 18.30 5.22
N ARG A 112 0.63 17.90 4.46
CA ARG A 112 -0.77 18.14 4.77
C ARG A 112 -1.52 16.85 5.00
N LEU A 113 -2.37 16.86 6.01
CA LEU A 113 -3.29 15.79 6.34
C LEU A 113 -4.58 15.99 5.52
N PHE A 114 -4.96 14.99 4.73
CA PHE A 114 -6.18 15.00 3.92
C PHE A 114 -7.29 14.12 4.50
N ASN A 115 -6.93 12.95 5.03
CA ASN A 115 -7.85 12.03 5.67
C ASN A 115 -7.26 11.54 6.99
N ASN A 116 -8.12 11.33 7.98
CA ASN A 116 -7.82 10.63 9.22
C ASN A 116 -9.14 10.09 9.79
N GLU A 117 -9.60 8.97 9.24
CA GLU A 117 -10.92 8.42 9.52
C GLU A 117 -10.84 6.90 9.70
N TRP A 118 -11.85 6.28 10.28
CA TRP A 118 -12.01 4.84 10.20
C TRP A 118 -12.24 4.45 8.75
N MET A 119 -11.74 3.25 8.36
CA MET A 119 -11.75 2.88 6.95
C MET A 119 -13.17 2.61 6.47
N THR A 120 -13.61 3.42 5.55
CA THR A 120 -14.88 3.28 4.84
C THR A 120 -14.76 3.88 3.44
N ILE A 121 -15.79 3.69 2.63
CA ILE A 121 -15.84 4.24 1.28
C ILE A 121 -16.52 5.61 1.31
N THR A 122 -15.72 6.65 1.17
CA THR A 122 -16.15 8.05 1.18
C THR A 122 -15.69 8.80 -0.06
N GLY A 123 -16.31 9.95 -0.31
CA GLY A 123 -15.94 10.82 -1.41
C GLY A 123 -16.33 10.29 -2.79
N GLY A 124 -15.54 10.62 -3.81
CA GLY A 124 -15.83 10.29 -5.23
C GLY A 124 -14.88 9.28 -5.86
N ARG A 125 -13.78 8.95 -5.19
CA ARG A 125 -12.72 8.10 -5.72
C ARG A 125 -12.11 7.22 -4.64
N ILE A 126 -11.61 6.06 -5.06
CA ILE A 126 -10.88 5.11 -4.22
C ILE A 126 -9.54 4.73 -4.86
N GLY A 127 -8.65 4.25 -4.04
CA GLY A 127 -7.42 3.57 -4.42
C GLY A 127 -7.35 2.18 -3.80
N PRO A 128 -6.19 1.53 -3.85
CA PRO A 128 -5.98 0.18 -3.34
C PRO A 128 -6.07 0.07 -1.82
N GLU A 129 -6.00 1.19 -1.09
CA GLU A 129 -6.04 1.22 0.38
C GLU A 129 -7.26 0.51 0.96
N ILE A 130 -8.40 0.59 0.29
CA ILE A 130 -9.66 -0.02 0.77
C ILE A 130 -9.53 -1.54 0.83
N GLY A 131 -9.12 -2.17 -0.26
CA GLY A 131 -8.90 -3.62 -0.27
C GLY A 131 -7.79 -4.05 0.68
N ILE A 132 -6.66 -3.36 0.64
CA ILE A 132 -5.51 -3.65 1.53
C ILE A 132 -5.94 -3.57 3.00
N GLY A 133 -6.66 -2.52 3.40
CA GLY A 133 -7.08 -2.34 4.78
C GLY A 133 -8.06 -3.40 5.26
N HIS A 134 -9.03 -3.79 4.43
CA HIS A 134 -9.97 -4.86 4.78
C HIS A 134 -9.23 -6.18 5.05
N TYR A 135 -8.29 -6.57 4.18
CA TYR A 135 -7.52 -7.82 4.38
C TYR A 135 -6.55 -7.73 5.57
N LEU A 136 -5.91 -6.59 5.78
CA LEU A 136 -5.01 -6.42 6.93
C LEU A 136 -5.76 -6.42 8.26
N GLY A 137 -6.92 -5.74 8.34
CA GLY A 137 -7.76 -5.78 9.55
C GLY A 137 -8.27 -7.19 9.85
N GLN A 138 -8.57 -8.00 8.82
CA GLN A 138 -8.94 -9.39 9.00
C GLN A 138 -7.78 -10.26 9.51
N ALA A 139 -6.56 -9.94 9.10
CA ALA A 139 -5.37 -10.75 9.39
C ALA A 139 -4.79 -10.54 10.80
N THR A 140 -5.21 -9.52 11.54
CA THR A 140 -4.67 -9.21 12.88
C THR A 140 -5.74 -8.66 13.82
N ASP A 141 -5.60 -8.95 15.11
CA ASP A 141 -6.40 -8.30 16.16
C ASP A 141 -5.81 -6.94 16.61
N ALA A 142 -4.58 -6.64 16.21
CA ALA A 142 -3.96 -5.35 16.53
C ALA A 142 -4.58 -4.22 15.70
N PRO A 143 -4.64 -2.98 16.22
CA PRO A 143 -5.12 -1.86 15.44
C PRO A 143 -4.21 -1.61 14.23
N VAL A 144 -4.80 -1.42 13.06
CA VAL A 144 -4.10 -1.17 11.79
C VAL A 144 -4.22 0.31 11.43
N MET A 145 -3.12 0.89 10.97
CA MET A 145 -3.11 2.20 10.33
C MET A 145 -2.58 2.07 8.90
N ILE A 146 -3.39 2.41 7.94
CA ILE A 146 -2.96 2.63 6.58
C ILE A 146 -2.53 4.09 6.45
N LEU A 147 -1.23 4.32 6.34
CA LEU A 147 -0.66 5.64 6.10
C LEU A 147 -0.34 5.82 4.62
N LYS A 148 -1.21 6.50 3.91
CA LYS A 148 -1.08 6.75 2.49
C LYS A 148 -0.32 8.05 2.24
N SER A 149 0.94 7.92 1.81
CA SER A 149 1.84 9.04 1.48
C SER A 149 2.13 9.04 -0.02
N CYS A 150 1.27 9.69 -0.78
CA CYS A 150 1.30 9.66 -2.24
C CYS A 150 1.13 11.05 -2.82
N ILE A 151 1.76 11.29 -3.96
CA ILE A 151 1.60 12.51 -4.73
C ILE A 151 1.55 12.14 -6.22
N GLY A 152 0.69 12.82 -6.99
CA GLY A 152 0.54 12.54 -8.41
C GLY A 152 1.75 12.91 -9.26
N ASN A 153 1.87 12.27 -10.41
CA ASN A 153 2.88 12.58 -11.42
C ASN A 153 4.32 12.51 -10.89
N ARG A 154 4.67 11.40 -10.24
CA ARG A 154 6.01 11.13 -9.69
C ARG A 154 6.60 9.88 -10.29
N ALA A 155 7.89 9.92 -10.55
CA ALA A 155 8.67 8.80 -11.10
C ALA A 155 9.68 8.29 -10.07
N LEU A 156 9.87 6.97 -10.01
CA LEU A 156 10.85 6.35 -9.11
C LEU A 156 12.27 6.86 -9.38
N GLY A 157 12.65 6.93 -10.64
CA GLY A 157 13.99 7.34 -11.06
C GLY A 157 14.20 8.85 -11.11
N TRP A 158 13.27 9.63 -10.63
CA TRP A 158 13.38 11.09 -10.62
C TRP A 158 13.04 11.69 -9.26
N ASP A 159 11.84 11.38 -8.75
CA ASP A 159 11.30 12.04 -7.56
C ASP A 159 11.56 11.29 -6.26
N LEU A 160 11.91 10.01 -6.34
CA LEU A 160 12.06 9.12 -5.19
C LEU A 160 13.49 8.57 -5.04
N LEU A 161 14.45 9.26 -5.60
CA LEU A 161 15.86 8.90 -5.43
C LEU A 161 16.29 9.11 -3.97
N PRO A 162 17.16 8.24 -3.44
CA PRO A 162 17.72 8.43 -2.11
C PRO A 162 18.45 9.77 -1.98
N PRO A 163 18.47 10.37 -0.79
CA PRO A 163 19.29 11.55 -0.54
C PRO A 163 20.78 11.32 -0.90
N GLY A 164 21.36 12.25 -1.63
CA GLY A 164 22.76 12.13 -2.11
C GLY A 164 22.93 11.34 -3.39
N SER A 165 21.85 10.97 -4.08
CA SER A 165 21.95 10.46 -5.44
C SER A 165 22.62 11.46 -6.36
N GLU A 166 23.43 10.98 -7.31
CA GLU A 166 24.02 11.84 -8.33
C GLU A 166 22.95 12.49 -9.19
N GLY A 167 23.09 13.77 -9.47
CA GLY A 167 22.26 14.49 -10.41
C GLY A 167 22.44 13.93 -11.82
N PHE A 168 21.40 14.01 -12.63
CA PHE A 168 21.47 13.58 -14.04
C PHE A 168 20.60 14.45 -14.93
N GLU A 169 20.91 14.43 -16.21
CA GLU A 169 20.11 15.09 -17.23
C GLU A 169 19.44 14.05 -18.13
N PHE A 170 18.23 14.35 -18.53
CA PHE A 170 17.45 13.53 -19.45
C PHE A 170 16.78 14.44 -20.49
N THR A 171 16.98 14.16 -21.76
CA THR A 171 16.27 14.85 -22.84
C THR A 171 15.17 13.92 -23.38
N ASP A 172 13.94 14.40 -23.35
CA ASP A 172 12.78 13.65 -23.83
C ASP A 172 12.69 13.63 -25.36
N ASP A 173 11.73 12.87 -25.89
CA ASP A 173 11.48 12.72 -27.34
C ASP A 173 11.01 14.01 -28.03
N LYS A 174 10.64 15.05 -27.25
CA LYS A 174 10.31 16.38 -27.73
C LYS A 174 11.47 17.35 -27.69
N GLY A 175 12.66 16.89 -27.27
CA GLY A 175 13.88 17.69 -27.17
C GLY A 175 13.92 18.58 -25.92
N VAL A 176 13.05 18.35 -24.93
CA VAL A 176 13.10 19.08 -23.66
C VAL A 176 14.09 18.40 -22.72
N THR A 177 15.07 19.16 -22.23
CA THR A 177 16.02 18.67 -21.24
C THR A 177 15.53 18.93 -19.83
N TRP A 178 15.48 17.87 -19.05
CA TRP A 178 15.12 17.86 -17.64
C TRP A 178 16.40 17.63 -16.82
N VAL A 179 16.57 18.42 -15.80
CA VAL A 179 17.74 18.33 -14.90
C VAL A 179 17.26 17.89 -13.52
N HIS A 180 17.79 16.75 -13.06
CA HIS A 180 17.63 16.33 -11.67
C HIS A 180 18.80 16.88 -10.86
N PRO A 181 18.56 17.68 -9.82
CA PRO A 181 19.57 18.29 -8.98
C PRO A 181 20.36 17.30 -8.12
#